data_bcf15fe6f7a51b06fa37c0f3c916dc9d
#
_entry.id   bcf15fe6f7a51b06fa37c0f3c916dc9d
#
_cell.length_a   1.000
_cell.length_b   1.000
_cell.length_c   1.000
_cell.angle_alpha   90.00
_cell.angle_beta   90.00
_cell.angle_gamma   90.00
#
_symmetry.space_group_name_H-M   'P 1'
#
loop_
_entity.id
_entity.type
_entity.pdbx_description
1 polymer ?
#
loop_
_entity_poly.entity_id
_entity_poly.type
_entity_poly.pdbx_seq_one_letter_code
_entity_poly.pdbx_strand_id
1 'polypeptide(L)' 'SRGLGDVYKRQERLFVRVVKASFGQRRKMLRNSLRAAFGDFGGAEHPFFSQRAEQLSVADFVALTQWVEQRIGG' A
#
# COMPACT_ATOMS: atom_id res chain seq x y z
N SER A 1 14.29 14.49 14.71
CA SER A 1 15.06 13.64 15.12
C SER A 1 14.56 12.24 15.43
N ARG A 2 14.42 11.84 16.67
CA ARG A 2 14.08 10.44 16.95
C ARG A 2 12.70 10.04 16.41
N GLY A 3 11.69 10.84 16.67
CA GLY A 3 10.36 10.56 16.18
C GLY A 3 10.28 10.55 14.67
N LEU A 4 11.03 11.43 14.03
CA LEU A 4 11.05 11.52 12.59
C LEU A 4 11.67 10.27 11.98
N GLY A 5 12.76 9.77 12.56
CA GLY A 5 13.39 8.55 12.11
C GLY A 5 12.47 7.35 12.22
N ASP A 6 11.69 7.26 13.31
CA ASP A 6 10.74 6.18 13.50
C ASP A 6 9.62 6.23 12.46
N VAL A 7 9.15 7.44 12.13
CA VAL A 7 8.13 7.61 11.12
C VAL A 7 8.64 7.14 9.76
N TYR A 8 9.84 7.53 9.38
CA TYR A 8 10.42 7.11 8.11
C TYR A 8 10.60 5.60 8.04
N LYS A 9 11.08 5.00 9.12
CA LYS A 9 11.27 3.54 9.14
C LYS A 9 9.95 2.82 9.00
N ARG A 10 8.90 3.32 9.65
CA ARG A 10 7.57 2.73 9.56
C ARG A 10 7.05 2.82 8.14
N GLN A 11 7.18 3.99 7.52
CA GLN A 11 6.72 4.19 6.15
C GLN A 11 7.49 3.34 5.17
N GLU A 12 8.79 3.21 5.38
CA GLU A 12 9.62 2.39 4.51
C GLU A 12 9.22 0.92 4.58
N ARG A 13 8.98 0.40 5.79
CA ARG A 13 8.53 -0.97 5.97
C ARG A 13 7.17 -1.19 5.34
N LEU A 14 6.26 -0.26 5.53
CA LEU A 14 4.93 -0.37 4.95
C LEU A 14 5.00 -0.30 3.43
N PHE A 15 5.83 0.59 2.89
CA PHE A 15 6.05 0.70 1.46
C PHE A 15 6.49 -0.65 0.88
N VAL A 16 7.46 -1.28 1.50
CA VAL A 16 7.94 -2.59 1.05
C VAL A 16 6.81 -3.63 1.10
N ARG A 17 6.02 -3.63 2.17
CA ARG A 17 4.91 -4.55 2.28
C ARG A 17 3.86 -4.33 1.20
N VAL A 18 3.55 -3.08 0.92
CA VAL A 18 2.58 -2.73 -0.13
C VAL A 18 3.07 -3.20 -1.49
N VAL A 19 4.35 -2.93 -1.80
CA VAL A 19 4.93 -3.33 -3.08
C VAL A 19 4.96 -4.86 -3.19
N LYS A 20 5.41 -5.54 -2.16
CA LYS A 20 5.47 -7.01 -2.18
C LYS A 20 4.09 -7.63 -2.32
N ALA A 21 3.10 -7.10 -1.60
CA ALA A 21 1.74 -7.61 -1.69
C ALA A 21 1.20 -7.41 -3.11
N SER A 22 1.47 -6.25 -3.69
CA SER A 22 0.99 -5.93 -5.03
C SER A 22 1.60 -6.84 -6.09
N PHE A 23 2.91 -7.00 -6.07
CA PHE A 23 3.61 -7.81 -7.07
C PHE A 23 3.53 -9.30 -6.79
N GLY A 24 3.25 -9.69 -5.56
CA GLY A 24 3.03 -11.09 -5.22
C GLY A 24 1.81 -11.67 -5.92
N GLN A 25 0.86 -10.82 -6.29
CA GLN A 25 -0.34 -11.23 -7.02
C GLN A 25 -0.57 -10.26 -8.18
N ARG A 26 0.44 -10.12 -9.00
CA ARG A 26 0.46 -9.11 -10.06
C ARG A 26 -0.64 -9.28 -11.11
N ARG A 27 -1.19 -10.48 -11.24
CA ARG A 27 -2.29 -10.73 -12.18
C ARG A 27 -3.62 -10.19 -11.66
N LYS A 28 -3.72 -9.95 -10.35
CA LYS A 28 -4.93 -9.46 -9.75
C LYS A 28 -4.90 -7.94 -9.64
N MET A 29 -6.08 -7.35 -9.61
CA MET A 29 -6.17 -5.92 -9.33
C MET A 29 -5.72 -5.65 -7.90
N LEU A 30 -5.21 -4.44 -7.67
CA LEU A 30 -4.71 -4.06 -6.35
C LEU A 30 -5.76 -4.20 -5.26
N ARG A 31 -7.04 -3.99 -5.59
CA ARG A 31 -8.12 -4.22 -4.64
C ARG A 31 -8.00 -5.59 -4.00
N ASN A 32 -7.79 -6.62 -4.79
CA ASN A 32 -7.73 -7.98 -4.30
C ASN A 32 -6.43 -8.28 -3.59
N SER A 33 -5.30 -7.86 -4.18
CA SER A 33 -4.00 -8.16 -3.60
C SER A 33 -3.78 -7.44 -2.26
N LEU A 34 -4.21 -6.19 -2.16
CA LEU A 34 -4.06 -5.44 -0.92
C LEU A 34 -5.04 -5.89 0.15
N ARG A 35 -6.25 -6.27 -0.23
CA ARG A 35 -7.20 -6.84 0.73
C ARG A 35 -6.69 -8.15 1.31
N ALA A 36 -6.04 -8.97 0.50
CA ALA A 36 -5.47 -10.23 0.98
C ALA A 36 -4.36 -9.97 1.99
N ALA A 37 -3.61 -8.89 1.83
CA ALA A 37 -2.47 -8.59 2.71
C ALA A 37 -2.85 -7.77 3.94
N PHE A 38 -3.78 -6.84 3.80
CA PHE A 38 -4.07 -5.84 4.84
C PHE A 38 -5.52 -5.85 5.33
N GLY A 39 -6.41 -6.61 4.68
CA GLY A 39 -7.84 -6.56 4.99
C GLY A 39 -8.58 -5.61 4.06
N ASP A 40 -9.86 -5.41 4.32
CA ASP A 40 -10.75 -4.68 3.42
C ASP A 40 -10.74 -3.17 3.62
N PHE A 41 -9.89 -2.67 4.50
CA PHE A 41 -9.78 -1.23 4.79
C PHE A 41 -11.11 -0.61 5.22
N GLY A 42 -11.96 -1.39 5.87
CA GLY A 42 -13.27 -0.90 6.30
C GLY A 42 -14.19 -0.58 5.13
N GLY A 43 -13.97 -1.19 3.99
CA GLY A 43 -14.77 -0.94 2.81
C GLY A 43 -14.33 0.27 1.99
N ALA A 44 -13.24 0.92 2.38
CA ALA A 44 -12.75 2.09 1.66
C ALA A 44 -12.19 1.70 0.29
N GLU A 45 -12.32 2.60 -0.67
CA GLU A 45 -11.87 2.41 -2.04
C GLU A 45 -10.78 3.42 -2.38
N HIS A 46 -9.91 3.06 -3.33
CA HIS A 46 -8.88 3.94 -3.85
C HIS A 46 -8.86 3.84 -5.37
N PRO A 47 -8.58 4.95 -6.08
CA PRO A 47 -8.56 4.91 -7.55
C PRO A 47 -7.63 3.86 -8.12
N PHE A 48 -6.51 3.56 -7.44
CA PHE A 48 -5.56 2.56 -7.92
C PHE A 48 -6.04 1.12 -7.73
N PHE A 49 -7.14 0.91 -7.03
CA PHE A 49 -7.65 -0.43 -6.77
C PHE A 49 -8.09 -1.16 -8.04
N SER A 50 -8.43 -0.43 -9.08
CA SER A 50 -8.82 -1.03 -10.36
C SER A 50 -7.62 -1.29 -11.27
N GLN A 51 -6.43 -0.95 -10.82
CA GLN A 51 -5.20 -1.15 -11.57
C GLN A 51 -4.41 -2.33 -11.01
N ARG A 52 -3.42 -2.76 -11.79
CA ARG A 52 -2.50 -3.81 -11.37
C ARG A 52 -1.16 -3.20 -10.98
N ALA A 53 -0.35 -4.00 -10.26
CA ALA A 53 0.93 -3.50 -9.75
C ALA A 53 1.82 -2.93 -10.85
N GLU A 54 1.86 -3.57 -12.01
CA GLU A 54 2.73 -3.16 -13.10
C GLU A 54 2.32 -1.83 -13.74
N GLN A 55 1.11 -1.36 -13.45
CA GLN A 55 0.61 -0.10 -14.00
C GLN A 55 0.98 1.11 -13.15
N LEU A 56 1.53 0.88 -11.95
CA LEU A 56 1.84 1.95 -11.03
C LEU A 56 3.33 2.34 -11.11
N SER A 57 3.59 3.64 -11.00
CA SER A 57 4.95 4.15 -10.84
C SER A 57 5.36 4.09 -9.36
N VAL A 58 6.63 4.38 -9.09
CA VAL A 58 7.11 4.47 -7.72
C VAL A 58 6.34 5.55 -6.95
N ALA A 59 6.11 6.69 -7.58
CA ALA A 59 5.35 7.76 -6.95
C ALA A 59 3.94 7.31 -6.60
N ASP A 60 3.33 6.53 -7.47
CA ASP A 60 1.99 5.99 -7.21
C ASP A 60 2.01 5.06 -6.00
N PHE A 61 3.03 4.21 -5.87
CA PHE A 61 3.16 3.34 -4.72
C PHE A 61 3.38 4.11 -3.43
N VAL A 62 4.11 5.21 -3.48
CA VAL A 62 4.30 6.07 -2.31
C VAL A 62 2.94 6.63 -1.86
N ALA A 63 2.17 7.17 -2.79
CA ALA A 63 0.85 7.70 -2.46
C ALA A 63 -0.08 6.62 -1.92
N LEU A 64 -0.04 5.44 -2.53
CA LEU A 64 -0.86 4.33 -2.08
C LEU A 64 -0.46 3.87 -0.67
N THR A 65 0.84 3.85 -0.39
CA THR A 65 1.34 3.48 0.94
C THR A 65 0.84 4.46 2.00
N GLN A 66 0.85 5.74 1.71
CA GLN A 66 0.35 6.74 2.64
C GLN A 66 -1.14 6.54 2.91
N TRP A 67 -1.90 6.23 1.86
CA TRP A 67 -3.32 5.95 2.01
C TRP A 67 -3.56 4.71 2.88
N VAL A 68 -2.80 3.64 2.63
CA VAL A 68 -2.92 2.40 3.40
C VAL A 68 -2.58 2.66 4.87
N GLU A 69 -1.52 3.42 5.13
CA GLU A 69 -1.13 3.74 6.49
C GLU A 69 -2.26 4.40 7.26
N GLN A 70 -2.96 5.33 6.63
CA GLN A 70 -4.08 6.02 7.26
C GLN A 70 -5.23 5.07 7.57
N ARG A 71 -5.42 4.04 6.75
CA ARG A 71 -6.55 3.13 6.89
C ARG A 71 -6.31 2.00 7.88
N ILE A 72 -5.06 1.56 8.02
CA ILE A 72 -4.77 0.44 8.94
C ILE A 72 -4.41 0.91 10.34
N GLY A 73 -4.67 2.15 10.63
CA GLY A 73 -4.57 2.64 11.98
C GLY A 73 -3.19 3.07 12.40
N GLY A 74 -2.47 3.49 11.45
CA GLY A 74 -1.11 3.93 11.67
C GLY A 74 -0.77 4.48 13.02
#